data_bc3521dedae43f14c73667fcdb935e44
#
_entry.id   bc3521dedae43f14c73667fcdb935e44
#
_cell.length_a   1.000
_cell.length_b   1.000
_cell.length_c   1.000
_cell.angle_alpha   90.00
_cell.angle_beta   90.00
_cell.angle_gamma   90.00
#
_symmetry.space_group_name_H-M   'P 1'
#
loop_
_entity.id
_entity.type
_entity.pdbx_description
1 polymer ?
#
loop_
_entity_poly.entity_id
_entity_poly.type
_entity_poly.pdbx_seq_one_letter_code
_entity_poly.pdbx_strand_id
1 'polypeptide(L)'
;VLTRARVRQPGRGAALADCQEPRVRSEEKVLIFMLSLVLPKGSLEKATLDLFDAADLTVRRASDRDYHASIDDPRIERVRFLRPQEIPSYLERGLFDIGITGRDWITETQADVVSLGELQYSKATSNPVRVVLAVPDGAPWRSVADLPDGIRISTEFPSLTERYLAEHGVKAMIVPSYGATEAKVPDIVDAIVDLTETGSSLRKNGLRILETILTSYTEFVACAAAYADPAKRAAMEDITLLLSGAIRARGNVLLKLNVAAEQLDAVAAMLPAMSSPTVTALANTGMNAVETVVPKRGVNTLIPALKAAGARDILEIPISKIVE
;
A
#
# COMPACT_ATOMS: atom_id res chain seq x y z
N VAL A 1 72.22 14.01 44.46
CA VAL A 1 73.35 13.07 44.24
C VAL A 1 73.04 12.37 42.91
N LEU A 2 73.78 12.76 41.86
CA LEU A 2 74.39 11.94 40.81
C LEU A 2 73.47 10.96 40.02
N THR A 3 73.50 10.79 38.72
CA THR A 3 74.56 10.97 37.72
C THR A 3 73.93 10.85 36.30
N ARG A 4 74.43 11.64 35.38
CA ARG A 4 74.20 11.58 33.93
C ARG A 4 74.78 10.28 33.37
N ALA A 5 74.04 9.71 32.35
CA ALA A 5 74.72 8.91 31.33
C ALA A 5 74.17 9.28 29.95
N ARG A 6 75.10 9.76 29.12
CA ARG A 6 74.93 9.91 27.65
C ARG A 6 75.11 8.60 26.98
N VAL A 7 74.31 8.28 25.94
CA VAL A 7 74.76 7.42 24.85
C VAL A 7 74.13 7.82 23.50
N ARG A 8 75.01 7.98 22.60
CA ARG A 8 75.12 8.26 21.16
C ARG A 8 74.00 7.81 20.25
N GLN A 9 73.72 8.69 19.24
CA GLN A 9 73.14 8.31 17.95
C GLN A 9 74.13 7.49 17.10
N PRO A 10 73.63 6.63 16.19
CA PRO A 10 74.00 6.71 14.79
C PRO A 10 72.73 6.53 13.92
N GLY A 11 72.60 7.23 12.83
CA GLY A 11 73.21 7.07 11.55
C GLY A 11 72.11 6.92 10.51
N ARG A 12 72.11 7.81 9.56
CA ARG A 12 71.18 8.00 8.39
C ARG A 12 70.90 6.75 7.58
N GLY A 13 69.64 6.68 7.02
CA GLY A 13 69.39 6.20 5.69
C GLY A 13 68.40 5.06 5.59
N ALA A 14 67.11 5.33 5.44
CA ALA A 14 66.20 4.49 4.65
C ALA A 14 65.01 5.34 4.20
N ALA A 15 64.68 5.25 2.92
CA ALA A 15 63.70 5.99 2.20
C ALA A 15 62.32 5.98 2.84
N LEU A 16 61.72 7.12 2.98
CA LEU A 16 60.29 7.27 3.27
C LEU A 16 59.51 6.74 2.06
N ALA A 17 58.89 5.57 2.20
CA ALA A 17 57.83 5.11 1.32
C ALA A 17 56.63 6.08 1.47
N ASP A 18 56.27 6.65 0.36
CA ASP A 18 55.17 7.55 0.17
C ASP A 18 53.85 6.79 0.55
N CYS A 19 53.39 6.94 1.78
CA CYS A 19 52.03 6.58 2.16
C CYS A 19 51.09 7.57 1.54
N GLN A 20 50.64 7.30 0.33
CA GLN A 20 49.47 7.95 -0.23
C GLN A 20 48.30 7.70 0.71
N GLU A 21 47.86 8.74 1.38
CA GLU A 21 46.55 8.78 2.07
C GLU A 21 45.47 8.34 1.06
N PRO A 22 44.53 7.47 1.47
CA PRO A 22 43.42 7.11 0.61
C PRO A 22 42.66 8.42 0.30
N ARG A 23 42.66 8.84 -0.96
CA ARG A 23 41.78 9.90 -1.43
C ARG A 23 40.37 9.57 -0.97
N VAL A 24 39.88 10.31 0.00
CA VAL A 24 38.48 10.39 0.34
C VAL A 24 37.76 10.70 -0.97
N ARG A 25 37.02 9.73 -1.49
CA ARG A 25 36.10 9.96 -2.59
C ARG A 25 35.25 11.16 -2.19
N SER A 26 35.29 12.19 -3.02
CA SER A 26 34.38 13.31 -2.93
C SER A 26 33.00 12.74 -2.69
N GLU A 27 32.36 13.12 -1.57
CA GLU A 27 30.94 12.91 -1.35
C GLU A 27 30.24 13.53 -2.56
N GLU A 28 29.83 12.71 -3.52
CA GLU A 28 28.77 13.07 -4.42
C GLU A 28 27.61 13.45 -3.52
N LYS A 29 27.32 14.74 -3.40
CA LYS A 29 26.08 15.24 -2.89
C LYS A 29 25.02 14.64 -3.80
N VAL A 30 24.46 13.50 -3.39
CA VAL A 30 23.23 13.00 -3.96
C VAL A 30 22.23 14.12 -3.74
N LEU A 31 21.89 14.83 -4.80
CA LEU A 31 20.79 15.80 -4.81
C LEU A 31 19.53 14.97 -4.51
N ILE A 32 19.18 14.91 -3.21
CA ILE A 32 17.96 14.24 -2.77
C ILE A 32 16.83 15.17 -3.16
N PHE A 33 16.14 14.85 -4.24
CA PHE A 33 14.92 15.52 -4.66
C PHE A 33 13.82 15.14 -3.68
N MET A 34 13.48 16.07 -2.80
CA MET A 34 12.48 15.85 -1.76
C MET A 34 11.07 15.92 -2.36
N LEU A 35 10.26 14.93 -2.02
CA LEU A 35 8.87 14.79 -2.48
C LEU A 35 7.90 15.39 -1.46
N SER A 36 6.87 16.05 -1.98
CA SER A 36 5.70 16.45 -1.20
C SER A 36 4.62 15.39 -1.31
N LEU A 37 4.19 14.84 -0.17
CA LEU A 37 3.23 13.74 -0.06
C LEU A 37 1.88 14.23 0.47
N VAL A 38 0.79 13.80 -0.16
CA VAL A 38 -0.58 14.02 0.35
C VAL A 38 -1.25 12.69 0.69
N LEU A 39 -1.78 12.58 1.90
CA LEU A 39 -2.45 11.40 2.44
C LEU A 39 -3.94 11.65 2.66
N PRO A 40 -4.79 10.63 2.52
CA PRO A 40 -6.23 10.77 2.68
C PRO A 40 -6.62 10.98 4.14
N LYS A 41 -7.44 12.02 4.40
CA LYS A 41 -8.12 12.24 5.67
C LYS A 41 -9.47 11.55 5.68
N GLY A 42 -9.84 10.91 6.78
CA GLY A 42 -11.16 10.29 6.95
C GLY A 42 -11.11 8.76 6.96
N SER A 43 -11.97 8.10 6.21
CA SER A 43 -12.17 6.65 6.33
C SER A 43 -10.93 5.79 6.00
N LEU A 44 -10.09 6.25 5.07
CA LEU A 44 -8.84 5.56 4.70
C LEU A 44 -7.65 5.94 5.58
N GLU A 45 -7.75 6.99 6.40
CA GLU A 45 -6.62 7.54 7.16
C GLU A 45 -5.90 6.50 8.00
N LYS A 46 -6.65 5.79 8.85
CA LYS A 46 -6.06 4.78 9.75
C LYS A 46 -5.35 3.68 8.97
N ALA A 47 -5.99 3.11 7.95
CA ALA A 47 -5.42 2.02 7.16
C ALA A 47 -4.17 2.47 6.37
N THR A 48 -4.14 3.75 5.95
CA THR A 48 -2.98 4.37 5.31
C THR A 48 -1.82 4.52 6.31
N LEU A 49 -2.09 5.05 7.51
CA LEU A 49 -1.06 5.17 8.56
C LEU A 49 -0.50 3.82 8.97
N ASP A 50 -1.36 2.81 9.15
CA ASP A 50 -0.95 1.43 9.46
C ASP A 50 -0.07 0.82 8.33
N LEU A 51 -0.31 1.20 7.07
CA LEU A 51 0.52 0.76 5.94
C LEU A 51 1.89 1.44 5.95
N PHE A 52 1.92 2.75 6.15
CA PHE A 52 3.19 3.50 6.22
C PHE A 52 4.06 3.03 7.38
N ASP A 53 3.45 2.77 8.55
CA ASP A 53 4.15 2.22 9.71
C ASP A 53 4.73 0.83 9.41
N ALA A 54 3.96 -0.06 8.80
CA ALA A 54 4.42 -1.38 8.38
C ALA A 54 5.56 -1.32 7.33
N ALA A 55 5.65 -0.22 6.58
CA ALA A 55 6.71 0.01 5.61
C ALA A 55 7.96 0.70 6.21
N ASP A 56 8.01 0.96 7.52
CA ASP A 56 9.01 1.76 8.25
C ASP A 56 9.07 3.23 7.77
N LEU A 57 7.95 3.73 7.25
CA LEU A 57 7.72 5.12 6.85
C LEU A 57 6.75 5.80 7.82
N THR A 58 6.98 5.66 9.11
CA THR A 58 6.05 6.11 10.15
C THR A 58 5.74 7.60 10.03
N VAL A 59 4.44 7.92 9.88
CA VAL A 59 3.95 9.30 9.77
C VAL A 59 3.77 9.88 11.16
N ARG A 60 4.49 10.99 11.45
CA ARG A 60 4.46 11.70 12.74
C ARG A 60 3.69 13.00 12.62
N ARG A 61 2.77 13.26 13.54
CA ARG A 61 2.01 14.52 13.66
C ARG A 61 1.80 14.91 15.12
N ALA A 62 1.60 16.17 15.37
CA ALA A 62 1.45 16.70 16.74
C ALA A 62 0.14 16.21 17.38
N SER A 63 -0.93 16.04 16.62
CA SER A 63 -2.22 15.51 17.06
C SER A 63 -3.00 14.88 15.91
N ASP A 64 -4.02 14.09 16.22
CA ASP A 64 -4.92 13.49 15.21
C ASP A 64 -5.73 14.52 14.41
N ARG A 65 -5.81 15.75 14.88
CA ARG A 65 -6.48 16.86 14.19
C ARG A 65 -5.53 17.66 13.31
N ASP A 66 -4.22 17.45 13.44
CA ASP A 66 -3.23 18.16 12.63
C ASP A 66 -3.25 17.64 11.18
N TYR A 67 -3.29 18.57 10.25
CA TYR A 67 -3.19 18.30 8.81
C TYR A 67 -1.75 18.31 8.30
N HIS A 68 -0.81 18.68 9.14
CA HIS A 68 0.62 18.69 8.87
C HIS A 68 1.26 17.49 9.54
N ALA A 69 2.11 16.80 8.80
CA ALA A 69 2.88 15.67 9.31
C ALA A 69 4.27 15.63 8.70
N SER A 70 5.11 14.76 9.25
CA SER A 70 6.44 14.47 8.74
C SER A 70 6.67 12.96 8.72
N ILE A 71 7.59 12.53 7.87
CA ILE A 71 8.16 11.19 7.83
C ILE A 71 9.67 11.36 7.95
N ASP A 72 10.31 10.51 8.75
CA ASP A 72 11.77 10.51 8.90
C ASP A 72 12.40 9.71 7.75
N ASP A 73 12.24 10.24 6.55
CA ASP A 73 12.80 9.68 5.32
C ASP A 73 13.34 10.86 4.45
N PRO A 74 14.59 10.80 4.01
CA PRO A 74 15.23 11.92 3.30
C PRO A 74 14.60 12.23 1.94
N ARG A 75 13.78 11.32 1.39
CA ARG A 75 13.07 11.51 0.12
C ARG A 75 11.79 12.33 0.27
N ILE A 76 11.28 12.53 1.50
CA ILE A 76 9.99 13.19 1.77
C ILE A 76 10.21 14.47 2.56
N GLU A 77 9.91 15.62 1.93
CA GLU A 77 10.04 16.95 2.56
C GLU A 77 8.88 17.27 3.49
N ARG A 78 7.66 16.98 3.02
CA ARG A 78 6.43 17.36 3.73
C ARG A 78 5.31 16.38 3.49
N VAL A 79 4.45 16.24 4.49
CA VAL A 79 3.24 15.43 4.42
C VAL A 79 2.02 16.27 4.78
N ARG A 80 0.92 16.10 4.05
CA ARG A 80 -0.38 16.74 4.31
C ARG A 80 -1.49 15.72 4.32
N PHE A 81 -2.50 15.97 5.16
CA PHE A 81 -3.75 15.21 5.17
C PHE A 81 -4.86 16.03 4.54
N LEU A 82 -5.43 15.54 3.45
CA LEU A 82 -6.52 16.19 2.72
C LEU A 82 -7.63 15.19 2.41
N ARG A 83 -8.79 15.70 2.00
CA ARG A 83 -9.89 14.82 1.59
C ARG A 83 -9.52 14.05 0.32
N PRO A 84 -9.80 12.73 0.24
CA PRO A 84 -9.45 11.91 -0.95
C PRO A 84 -10.04 12.47 -2.25
N GLN A 85 -11.19 13.14 -2.17
CA GLN A 85 -11.88 13.78 -3.31
C GLN A 85 -11.03 14.87 -3.99
N GLU A 86 -10.20 15.56 -3.23
CA GLU A 86 -9.43 16.73 -3.69
C GLU A 86 -8.04 16.36 -4.19
N ILE A 87 -7.52 15.20 -3.73
CA ILE A 87 -6.14 14.77 -3.97
C ILE A 87 -5.78 14.70 -5.46
N PRO A 88 -6.60 14.08 -6.34
CA PRO A 88 -6.25 14.00 -7.76
C PRO A 88 -6.05 15.38 -8.40
N SER A 89 -6.95 16.33 -8.12
CA SER A 89 -6.86 17.69 -8.67
C SER A 89 -5.66 18.48 -8.16
N TYR A 90 -5.20 18.21 -6.93
CA TYR A 90 -4.01 18.85 -6.38
C TYR A 90 -2.72 18.28 -6.96
N LEU A 91 -2.69 16.98 -7.24
CA LEU A 91 -1.58 16.33 -7.94
C LEU A 91 -1.48 16.81 -9.39
N GLU A 92 -2.59 16.87 -10.12
CA GLU A 92 -2.63 17.39 -11.49
C GLU A 92 -2.06 18.81 -11.59
N ARG A 93 -2.37 19.66 -10.59
CA ARG A 93 -1.86 21.05 -10.51
C ARG A 93 -0.41 21.16 -10.01
N GLY A 94 0.24 20.05 -9.66
CA GLY A 94 1.61 20.05 -9.14
C GLY A 94 1.77 20.62 -7.74
N LEU A 95 0.69 20.67 -6.94
CA LEU A 95 0.76 21.16 -5.55
C LEU A 95 1.39 20.12 -4.60
N PHE A 96 1.33 18.85 -5.01
CA PHE A 96 2.02 17.72 -4.40
C PHE A 96 2.65 16.85 -5.49
N ASP A 97 3.70 16.14 -5.14
CA ASP A 97 4.39 15.23 -6.06
C ASP A 97 3.74 13.85 -6.10
N ILE A 98 3.33 13.34 -4.93
CA ILE A 98 2.72 12.02 -4.76
C ILE A 98 1.56 12.06 -3.76
N GLY A 99 0.65 11.11 -3.89
CA GLY A 99 -0.47 11.00 -2.97
C GLY A 99 -1.18 9.66 -2.99
N ILE A 100 -2.10 9.48 -2.05
CA ILE A 100 -2.97 8.31 -1.99
C ILE A 100 -4.42 8.74 -2.11
N THR A 101 -5.13 8.12 -3.03
CA THR A 101 -6.57 8.34 -3.26
C THR A 101 -7.23 7.06 -3.77
N GLY A 102 -8.56 7.09 -4.01
CA GLY A 102 -9.27 6.02 -4.68
C GLY A 102 -9.32 6.22 -6.19
N ARG A 103 -9.35 5.13 -6.97
CA ARG A 103 -9.59 5.16 -8.42
C ARG A 103 -10.91 5.85 -8.77
N ASP A 104 -11.92 5.73 -7.91
CA ASP A 104 -13.19 6.42 -8.00
C ASP A 104 -13.01 7.94 -8.10
N TRP A 105 -12.19 8.54 -7.25
CA TRP A 105 -11.94 9.98 -7.27
C TRP A 105 -11.07 10.41 -8.45
N ILE A 106 -10.11 9.59 -8.89
CA ILE A 106 -9.36 9.84 -10.13
C ILE A 106 -10.33 9.86 -11.32
N THR A 107 -11.24 8.90 -11.37
CA THR A 107 -12.24 8.78 -12.44
C THR A 107 -13.29 9.89 -12.37
N GLU A 108 -13.71 10.29 -11.19
CA GLU A 108 -14.66 11.40 -10.99
C GLU A 108 -14.08 12.72 -11.48
N THR A 109 -12.85 13.03 -11.03
CA THR A 109 -12.19 14.31 -11.37
C THR A 109 -11.58 14.33 -12.77
N GLN A 110 -11.39 13.18 -13.40
CA GLN A 110 -10.68 13.02 -14.69
C GLN A 110 -9.26 13.63 -14.65
N ALA A 111 -8.63 13.69 -13.48
CA ALA A 111 -7.33 14.30 -13.29
C ALA A 111 -6.23 13.52 -14.03
N ASP A 112 -5.32 14.27 -14.69
CA ASP A 112 -4.14 13.72 -15.34
C ASP A 112 -3.05 13.42 -14.30
N VAL A 113 -3.06 12.20 -13.79
CA VAL A 113 -2.12 11.70 -12.79
C VAL A 113 -1.54 10.34 -13.22
N VAL A 114 -0.34 10.04 -12.76
CA VAL A 114 0.33 8.76 -13.03
C VAL A 114 0.05 7.79 -11.89
N SER A 115 -0.53 6.63 -12.19
CA SER A 115 -0.66 5.56 -11.20
C SER A 115 0.70 4.90 -10.97
N LEU A 116 1.17 4.87 -9.72
CA LEU A 116 2.36 4.15 -9.28
C LEU A 116 2.02 2.71 -8.86
N GLY A 117 0.73 2.40 -8.70
CA GLY A 117 0.24 1.07 -8.41
C GLY A 117 -0.96 1.05 -7.46
N GLU A 118 -1.67 -0.07 -7.54
CA GLU A 118 -2.79 -0.34 -6.64
C GLU A 118 -2.26 -0.76 -5.26
N LEU A 119 -2.75 -0.10 -4.24
CA LEU A 119 -2.49 -0.47 -2.86
C LEU A 119 -3.69 -1.29 -2.36
N GLN A 120 -3.51 -2.61 -2.31
CA GLN A 120 -4.59 -3.55 -1.93
C GLN A 120 -4.88 -3.48 -0.42
N TYR A 121 -5.41 -2.35 0.02
CA TYR A 121 -5.99 -2.17 1.34
C TYR A 121 -7.25 -1.31 1.24
N SER A 122 -8.23 -1.60 2.08
CA SER A 122 -9.44 -0.82 2.24
C SER A 122 -9.70 -0.56 3.72
N LYS A 123 -10.82 0.08 4.03
CA LYS A 123 -11.21 0.41 5.41
C LYS A 123 -11.34 -0.83 6.31
N ALA A 124 -11.83 -1.95 5.78
CA ALA A 124 -12.18 -3.15 6.56
C ALA A 124 -11.56 -4.44 6.02
N THR A 125 -11.27 -4.53 4.73
CA THR A 125 -10.77 -5.75 4.08
C THR A 125 -9.69 -5.41 3.05
N SER A 126 -9.24 -6.41 2.29
CA SER A 126 -8.38 -6.21 1.12
C SER A 126 -9.18 -6.21 -0.19
N ASN A 127 -10.52 -6.23 -0.10
CA ASN A 127 -11.37 -6.25 -1.27
C ASN A 127 -11.53 -4.86 -1.89
N PRO A 128 -11.71 -4.78 -3.22
CA PRO A 128 -12.04 -3.53 -3.86
C PRO A 128 -13.42 -3.03 -3.41
N VAL A 129 -13.59 -1.73 -3.40
CA VAL A 129 -14.89 -1.11 -3.30
C VAL A 129 -15.49 -0.94 -4.69
N ARG A 130 -16.82 -0.87 -4.78
CA ARG A 130 -17.53 -0.68 -6.04
C ARG A 130 -18.37 0.57 -5.97
N VAL A 131 -18.30 1.39 -6.99
CA VAL A 131 -19.29 2.43 -7.27
C VAL A 131 -20.46 1.73 -7.97
N VAL A 132 -21.63 1.74 -7.37
CA VAL A 132 -22.79 1.03 -7.86
C VAL A 132 -24.01 1.94 -8.04
N LEU A 133 -24.78 1.68 -9.07
CA LEU A 133 -26.12 2.23 -9.22
C LEU A 133 -27.06 1.33 -8.43
N ALA A 134 -27.77 1.89 -7.47
CA ALA A 134 -28.73 1.17 -6.63
C ALA A 134 -30.11 1.82 -6.69
N VAL A 135 -31.13 0.96 -6.69
CA VAL A 135 -32.55 1.33 -6.81
C VAL A 135 -33.35 0.66 -5.69
N PRO A 136 -34.57 1.13 -5.36
CA PRO A 136 -35.45 0.43 -4.42
C PRO A 136 -35.66 -1.03 -4.80
N ASP A 137 -35.74 -1.93 -3.81
CA ASP A 137 -35.99 -3.37 -4.06
C ASP A 137 -37.26 -3.60 -4.90
N GLY A 138 -38.31 -2.81 -4.70
CA GLY A 138 -39.58 -2.86 -5.43
C GLY A 138 -39.59 -2.17 -6.78
N ALA A 139 -38.50 -1.52 -7.22
CA ALA A 139 -38.44 -0.82 -8.50
C ALA A 139 -38.53 -1.83 -9.67
N PRO A 140 -39.24 -1.49 -10.76
CA PRO A 140 -39.44 -2.40 -11.90
C PRO A 140 -38.21 -2.53 -12.79
N TRP A 141 -37.19 -1.67 -12.63
CA TRP A 141 -36.01 -1.59 -13.49
C TRP A 141 -35.07 -2.78 -13.25
N ARG A 142 -34.61 -3.43 -14.31
CA ARG A 142 -33.71 -4.61 -14.25
C ARG A 142 -32.32 -4.30 -14.83
N SER A 143 -32.21 -3.23 -15.60
CA SER A 143 -30.98 -2.75 -16.22
C SER A 143 -30.96 -1.22 -16.25
N VAL A 144 -29.83 -0.62 -16.57
CA VAL A 144 -29.70 0.82 -16.76
C VAL A 144 -30.63 1.32 -17.88
N ALA A 145 -30.82 0.54 -18.94
CA ALA A 145 -31.67 0.87 -20.07
C ALA A 145 -33.16 0.95 -19.70
N ASP A 146 -33.59 0.39 -18.58
CA ASP A 146 -34.98 0.46 -18.12
C ASP A 146 -35.29 1.75 -17.34
N LEU A 147 -34.27 2.55 -17.03
CA LEU A 147 -34.44 3.77 -16.26
C LEU A 147 -35.22 4.82 -17.08
N PRO A 148 -36.20 5.49 -16.48
CA PRO A 148 -36.98 6.52 -17.20
C PRO A 148 -36.13 7.79 -17.40
N ASP A 149 -36.41 8.50 -18.49
CA ASP A 149 -35.87 9.84 -18.71
C ASP A 149 -36.28 10.79 -17.57
N GLY A 150 -35.31 11.56 -17.09
CA GLY A 150 -35.50 12.49 -15.98
C GLY A 150 -35.46 11.87 -14.60
N ILE A 151 -35.05 10.57 -14.47
CA ILE A 151 -34.86 9.92 -13.18
C ILE A 151 -33.90 10.74 -12.27
N ARG A 152 -34.27 10.91 -11.02
CA ARG A 152 -33.44 11.63 -10.02
C ARG A 152 -32.46 10.68 -9.35
N ILE A 153 -31.18 10.98 -9.46
CA ILE A 153 -30.11 10.15 -8.90
C ILE A 153 -29.23 10.99 -7.98
N SER A 154 -29.13 10.58 -6.71
CA SER A 154 -28.22 11.25 -5.76
C SER A 154 -26.88 10.51 -5.68
N THR A 155 -25.77 11.29 -5.67
CA THR A 155 -24.42 10.71 -5.68
C THR A 155 -23.36 11.67 -5.17
N GLU A 156 -22.25 11.12 -4.64
CA GLU A 156 -21.00 11.84 -4.41
C GLU A 156 -20.11 11.90 -5.68
N PHE A 157 -20.50 11.19 -6.75
CA PHE A 157 -19.75 11.06 -8.02
C PHE A 157 -20.58 11.59 -9.22
N PRO A 158 -20.89 12.90 -9.27
CA PRO A 158 -21.76 13.44 -10.31
C PRO A 158 -21.17 13.25 -11.71
N SER A 159 -19.90 13.56 -11.96
CA SER A 159 -19.30 13.49 -13.30
C SER A 159 -19.16 12.04 -13.80
N LEU A 160 -18.78 11.12 -12.93
CA LEU A 160 -18.72 9.68 -13.25
C LEU A 160 -20.13 9.16 -13.59
N THR A 161 -21.14 9.55 -12.80
CA THR A 161 -22.52 9.12 -13.00
C THR A 161 -23.09 9.66 -14.31
N GLU A 162 -22.88 10.94 -14.62
CA GLU A 162 -23.32 11.55 -15.87
C GLU A 162 -22.73 10.88 -17.10
N ARG A 163 -21.41 10.62 -17.10
CA ARG A 163 -20.74 9.93 -18.20
C ARG A 163 -21.28 8.52 -18.40
N TYR A 164 -21.40 7.77 -17.31
CA TYR A 164 -21.90 6.40 -17.35
C TYR A 164 -23.33 6.33 -17.92
N LEU A 165 -24.22 7.19 -17.46
CA LEU A 165 -25.61 7.22 -17.95
C LEU A 165 -25.70 7.70 -19.41
N ALA A 166 -24.86 8.66 -19.80
CA ALA A 166 -24.79 9.13 -21.18
C ALA A 166 -24.36 8.04 -22.16
N GLU A 167 -23.39 7.18 -21.76
CA GLU A 167 -22.96 6.01 -22.53
C GLU A 167 -24.09 4.99 -22.73
N HIS A 168 -25.08 4.96 -21.81
CA HIS A 168 -26.24 4.08 -21.89
C HIS A 168 -27.50 4.80 -22.46
N GLY A 169 -27.34 6.04 -22.90
CA GLY A 169 -28.47 6.82 -23.50
C GLY A 169 -29.51 7.28 -22.49
N VAL A 170 -29.25 7.24 -21.19
CA VAL A 170 -30.16 7.62 -20.12
C VAL A 170 -29.97 9.10 -19.75
N LYS A 171 -31.03 9.89 -19.71
CA LYS A 171 -31.04 11.27 -19.23
C LYS A 171 -31.53 11.30 -17.79
N ALA A 172 -30.70 11.66 -16.85
CA ALA A 172 -31.02 11.74 -15.43
C ALA A 172 -30.84 13.16 -14.88
N MET A 173 -31.54 13.44 -13.79
CA MET A 173 -31.26 14.60 -12.94
C MET A 173 -30.31 14.19 -11.84
N ILE A 174 -29.06 14.62 -11.91
CA ILE A 174 -28.03 14.30 -10.90
C ILE A 174 -28.13 15.29 -9.76
N VAL A 175 -28.28 14.75 -8.53
CA VAL A 175 -28.38 15.52 -7.28
C VAL A 175 -27.13 15.23 -6.45
N PRO A 176 -26.21 16.18 -6.22
CA PRO A 176 -25.03 15.96 -5.40
C PRO A 176 -25.39 15.50 -3.98
N SER A 177 -24.63 14.55 -3.48
CA SER A 177 -24.75 14.03 -2.11
C SER A 177 -23.51 14.41 -1.28
N TYR A 178 -23.73 14.69 -0.02
CA TYR A 178 -22.67 14.98 0.96
C TYR A 178 -22.68 13.98 2.12
N GLY A 179 -23.25 12.79 1.88
CA GLY A 179 -23.42 11.71 2.84
C GLY A 179 -24.88 11.29 3.05
N ALA A 180 -25.06 10.18 3.76
CA ALA A 180 -26.36 9.55 3.98
C ALA A 180 -27.18 9.35 2.68
N THR A 181 -26.51 8.96 1.61
CA THR A 181 -27.07 8.88 0.26
C THR A 181 -28.22 7.89 0.21
N GLU A 182 -28.08 6.73 0.89
CA GLU A 182 -29.10 5.67 0.94
C GLU A 182 -30.42 6.10 1.59
N ALA A 183 -30.35 7.07 2.52
CA ALA A 183 -31.54 7.55 3.24
C ALA A 183 -32.41 8.49 2.40
N LYS A 184 -32.00 8.88 1.21
CA LYS A 184 -32.74 9.81 0.33
C LYS A 184 -33.78 9.12 -0.55
N VAL A 185 -33.70 7.80 -0.64
CA VAL A 185 -34.59 6.98 -1.46
C VAL A 185 -35.73 6.43 -0.59
N PRO A 186 -36.99 6.45 -1.04
CA PRO A 186 -37.48 6.97 -2.33
C PRO A 186 -37.96 8.44 -2.28
N ASP A 187 -37.95 9.09 -1.13
CA ASP A 187 -38.69 10.34 -0.91
C ASP A 187 -38.08 11.52 -1.65
N ILE A 188 -36.75 11.59 -1.75
CA ILE A 188 -36.04 12.75 -2.34
C ILE A 188 -35.58 12.42 -3.77
N VAL A 189 -35.06 11.21 -3.98
CA VAL A 189 -34.55 10.72 -5.26
C VAL A 189 -35.05 9.31 -5.56
N ASP A 190 -35.00 8.92 -6.82
CA ASP A 190 -35.54 7.64 -7.30
C ASP A 190 -34.47 6.52 -7.24
N ALA A 191 -33.18 6.89 -7.35
CA ALA A 191 -32.03 6.00 -7.30
C ALA A 191 -30.80 6.70 -6.72
N ILE A 192 -29.75 5.94 -6.44
CA ILE A 192 -28.47 6.48 -5.98
C ILE A 192 -27.30 5.84 -6.73
N VAL A 193 -26.20 6.59 -6.81
CA VAL A 193 -24.89 6.02 -7.10
C VAL A 193 -24.01 6.23 -5.89
N ASP A 194 -23.50 5.14 -5.33
CA ASP A 194 -22.74 5.17 -4.06
C ASP A 194 -21.67 4.10 -4.01
N LEU A 195 -20.72 4.28 -3.10
CA LEU A 195 -19.66 3.33 -2.80
C LEU A 195 -20.17 2.19 -1.92
N THR A 196 -19.83 0.96 -2.30
CA THR A 196 -20.09 -0.19 -1.45
C THR A 196 -19.01 -1.26 -1.58
N GLU A 197 -18.70 -1.92 -0.49
CA GLU A 197 -17.85 -3.11 -0.47
C GLU A 197 -18.71 -4.37 -0.55
N THR A 198 -19.64 -4.54 0.37
CA THR A 198 -20.48 -5.75 0.50
C THR A 198 -21.95 -5.55 0.10
N GLY A 199 -22.39 -4.33 -0.09
CA GLY A 199 -23.79 -3.97 -0.33
C GLY A 199 -24.68 -4.07 0.92
N SER A 200 -24.11 -4.27 2.11
CA SER A 200 -24.92 -4.49 3.33
C SER A 200 -25.70 -3.24 3.75
N SER A 201 -25.12 -2.04 3.62
CA SER A 201 -25.81 -0.78 3.92
C SER A 201 -26.99 -0.56 2.96
N LEU A 202 -26.79 -0.77 1.68
CA LEU A 202 -27.84 -0.66 0.66
C LEU A 202 -29.01 -1.59 0.99
N ARG A 203 -28.77 -2.87 1.23
CA ARG A 203 -29.82 -3.84 1.58
C ARG A 203 -30.58 -3.46 2.86
N LYS A 204 -29.90 -2.96 3.87
CA LYS A 204 -30.56 -2.49 5.12
C LYS A 204 -31.51 -1.32 4.88
N ASN A 205 -31.27 -0.52 3.84
CA ASN A 205 -32.11 0.60 3.44
C ASN A 205 -33.10 0.24 2.31
N GLY A 206 -33.36 -1.05 2.06
CA GLY A 206 -34.32 -1.50 1.06
C GLY A 206 -33.88 -1.23 -0.37
N LEU A 207 -32.56 -1.17 -0.61
CA LEU A 207 -31.98 -0.92 -1.92
C LEU A 207 -31.29 -2.16 -2.46
N ARG A 208 -31.42 -2.41 -3.75
CA ARG A 208 -30.65 -3.42 -4.48
C ARG A 208 -29.70 -2.77 -5.48
N ILE A 209 -28.58 -3.40 -5.69
CA ILE A 209 -27.64 -3.00 -6.74
C ILE A 209 -28.26 -3.37 -8.08
N LEU A 210 -28.38 -2.37 -8.95
CA LEU A 210 -28.81 -2.56 -10.33
C LEU A 210 -27.61 -2.86 -11.23
N GLU A 211 -26.54 -2.06 -11.09
CA GLU A 211 -25.32 -2.17 -11.90
C GLU A 211 -24.09 -1.77 -11.10
N THR A 212 -22.93 -2.30 -11.47
CA THR A 212 -21.61 -1.85 -10.96
C THR A 212 -20.98 -0.94 -12.01
N ILE A 213 -20.84 0.34 -11.70
CA ILE A 213 -20.30 1.35 -12.61
C ILE A 213 -18.77 1.27 -12.68
N LEU A 214 -18.13 1.11 -11.51
CA LEU A 214 -16.68 1.10 -11.38
C LEU A 214 -16.26 0.21 -10.22
N THR A 215 -15.21 -0.58 -10.45
CA THR A 215 -14.45 -1.22 -9.35
C THR A 215 -13.28 -0.33 -8.98
N SER A 216 -13.22 0.10 -7.73
CA SER A 216 -12.23 1.05 -7.23
C SER A 216 -11.30 0.39 -6.22
N TYR A 217 -10.03 0.72 -6.35
CA TYR A 217 -8.95 0.38 -5.41
C TYR A 217 -8.34 1.67 -4.86
N THR A 218 -7.70 1.58 -3.71
CA THR A 218 -6.80 2.64 -3.27
C THR A 218 -5.58 2.64 -4.19
N GLU A 219 -5.19 3.81 -4.67
CA GLU A 219 -4.04 3.98 -5.56
C GLU A 219 -3.00 4.92 -4.95
N PHE A 220 -1.74 4.58 -5.18
CA PHE A 220 -0.62 5.50 -5.00
C PHE A 220 -0.39 6.19 -6.34
N VAL A 221 -0.44 7.50 -6.34
CA VAL A 221 -0.48 8.30 -7.57
C VAL A 221 0.53 9.44 -7.52
N ALA A 222 1.04 9.84 -8.67
CA ALA A 222 1.99 10.91 -8.83
C ALA A 222 1.47 12.03 -9.74
N CYS A 223 1.92 13.25 -9.50
CA CYS A 223 1.85 14.34 -10.44
C CYS A 223 2.64 13.97 -11.71
N ALA A 224 2.03 14.09 -12.89
CA ALA A 224 2.67 13.72 -14.15
C ALA A 224 3.98 14.50 -14.40
N ALA A 225 4.01 15.80 -14.08
CA ALA A 225 5.21 16.63 -14.23
C ALA A 225 6.32 16.21 -13.25
N ALA A 226 5.98 15.85 -12.01
CA ALA A 226 6.97 15.36 -11.04
C ALA A 226 7.51 13.98 -11.41
N TYR A 227 6.67 13.09 -11.94
CA TYR A 227 7.08 11.76 -12.42
C TYR A 227 7.96 11.80 -13.66
N ALA A 228 7.86 12.87 -14.47
CA ALA A 228 8.75 13.09 -15.62
C ALA A 228 10.20 13.40 -15.20
N ASP A 229 10.43 13.90 -13.98
CA ASP A 229 11.77 14.11 -13.41
C ASP A 229 12.36 12.74 -13.00
N PRO A 230 13.51 12.31 -13.59
CA PRO A 230 14.08 10.99 -13.32
C PRO A 230 14.45 10.76 -11.85
N ALA A 231 14.89 11.80 -11.14
CA ALA A 231 15.31 11.66 -9.74
C ALA A 231 14.10 11.56 -8.80
N LYS A 232 13.06 12.37 -9.03
CA LYS A 232 11.79 12.24 -8.30
C LYS A 232 11.12 10.90 -8.57
N ARG A 233 11.11 10.47 -9.83
CA ARG A 233 10.56 9.16 -10.23
C ARG A 233 11.25 8.01 -9.51
N ALA A 234 12.58 7.96 -9.47
CA ALA A 234 13.31 6.93 -8.74
C ALA A 234 12.91 6.90 -7.25
N ALA A 235 12.82 8.07 -6.60
CA ALA A 235 12.37 8.15 -5.22
C ALA A 235 10.92 7.67 -5.03
N MET A 236 10.02 7.97 -5.98
CA MET A 236 8.62 7.48 -5.97
C MET A 236 8.55 5.96 -6.12
N GLU A 237 9.32 5.39 -7.06
CA GLU A 237 9.39 3.94 -7.31
C GLU A 237 9.93 3.20 -6.08
N ASP A 238 10.96 3.73 -5.41
CA ASP A 238 11.50 3.18 -4.16
C ASP A 238 10.45 3.17 -3.03
N ILE A 239 9.71 4.26 -2.84
CA ILE A 239 8.63 4.33 -1.84
C ILE A 239 7.52 3.33 -2.19
N THR A 240 7.15 3.24 -3.47
CA THR A 240 6.17 2.28 -3.96
C THR A 240 6.59 0.85 -3.67
N LEU A 241 7.86 0.52 -3.87
CA LEU A 241 8.43 -0.78 -3.57
C LEU A 241 8.29 -1.14 -2.09
N LEU A 242 8.59 -0.20 -1.18
CA LEU A 242 8.46 -0.41 0.27
C LEU A 242 7.00 -0.62 0.69
N LEU A 243 6.08 0.21 0.20
CA LEU A 243 4.65 0.08 0.50
C LEU A 243 4.08 -1.24 -0.04
N SER A 244 4.43 -1.60 -1.27
CA SER A 244 4.01 -2.86 -1.90
C SER A 244 4.58 -4.07 -1.16
N GLY A 245 5.84 -4.01 -0.74
CA GLY A 245 6.47 -5.05 0.07
C GLY A 245 5.78 -5.26 1.42
N ALA A 246 5.36 -4.19 2.08
CA ALA A 246 4.59 -4.25 3.32
C ALA A 246 3.19 -4.86 3.10
N ILE A 247 2.52 -4.53 1.99
CA ILE A 247 1.22 -5.13 1.63
C ILE A 247 1.37 -6.63 1.37
N ARG A 248 2.39 -7.05 0.62
CA ARG A 248 2.66 -8.48 0.33
C ARG A 248 2.98 -9.30 1.57
N ALA A 249 3.63 -8.69 2.56
CA ALA A 249 3.91 -9.34 3.83
C ALA A 249 2.64 -9.58 4.68
N ARG A 250 1.58 -8.79 4.47
CA ARG A 250 0.34 -8.92 5.24
C ARG A 250 -0.26 -10.32 5.07
N GLY A 251 -0.59 -10.93 6.21
CA GLY A 251 -1.18 -12.27 6.23
C GLY A 251 -0.20 -13.41 5.90
N ASN A 252 1.10 -13.14 5.83
CA ASN A 252 2.16 -14.12 5.66
C ASN A 252 3.11 -14.12 6.85
N VAL A 253 3.76 -15.26 7.08
CA VAL A 253 4.79 -15.45 8.11
C VAL A 253 5.92 -16.31 7.55
N LEU A 254 7.12 -16.14 8.08
CA LEU A 254 8.23 -17.04 7.83
C LEU A 254 8.15 -18.21 8.81
N LEU A 255 8.00 -19.43 8.31
CA LEU A 255 8.21 -20.64 9.07
C LEU A 255 9.66 -21.09 8.92
N LYS A 256 10.30 -21.35 10.05
CA LYS A 256 11.61 -21.99 10.14
C LYS A 256 11.45 -23.24 10.99
N LEU A 257 12.01 -24.36 10.53
CA LEU A 257 11.95 -25.64 11.22
C LEU A 257 13.18 -26.49 10.92
N ASN A 258 13.41 -27.48 11.77
CA ASN A 258 14.43 -28.49 11.56
C ASN A 258 13.77 -29.84 11.27
N VAL A 259 14.35 -30.63 10.35
CA VAL A 259 13.84 -31.95 9.97
C VAL A 259 14.99 -32.90 9.62
N ALA A 260 14.85 -34.17 9.98
CA ALA A 260 15.81 -35.19 9.58
C ALA A 260 15.83 -35.41 8.08
N ALA A 261 16.97 -35.76 7.49
CA ALA A 261 17.11 -35.90 6.04
C ALA A 261 16.10 -36.88 5.45
N GLU A 262 15.78 -37.98 6.16
CA GLU A 262 14.85 -39.03 5.72
C GLU A 262 13.38 -38.53 5.66
N GLN A 263 13.05 -37.45 6.39
CA GLN A 263 11.69 -36.89 6.49
C GLN A 263 11.52 -35.62 5.66
N LEU A 264 12.61 -35.11 5.05
CA LEU A 264 12.64 -33.81 4.37
C LEU A 264 11.58 -33.70 3.27
N ASP A 265 11.52 -34.70 2.39
CA ASP A 265 10.58 -34.70 1.24
C ASP A 265 9.11 -34.68 1.71
N ALA A 266 8.80 -35.48 2.74
CA ALA A 266 7.44 -35.54 3.31
C ALA A 266 7.05 -34.21 3.95
N VAL A 267 7.94 -33.57 4.69
CA VAL A 267 7.69 -32.26 5.32
C VAL A 267 7.63 -31.16 4.27
N ALA A 268 8.53 -31.15 3.29
CA ALA A 268 8.54 -30.16 2.20
C ALA A 268 7.23 -30.19 1.37
N ALA A 269 6.70 -31.39 1.11
CA ALA A 269 5.43 -31.55 0.39
C ALA A 269 4.21 -30.96 1.13
N MET A 270 4.30 -30.77 2.44
CA MET A 270 3.23 -30.14 3.25
C MET A 270 3.30 -28.61 3.28
N LEU A 271 4.41 -28.03 2.86
CA LEU A 271 4.64 -26.59 2.97
C LEU A 271 4.08 -25.86 1.75
N PRO A 272 3.11 -24.95 1.93
CA PRO A 272 2.72 -24.01 0.88
C PRO A 272 3.85 -22.98 0.69
N ALA A 273 4.71 -23.19 -0.29
CA ALA A 273 5.84 -22.30 -0.55
C ALA A 273 5.47 -21.25 -1.62
N MET A 274 6.02 -20.03 -1.50
CA MET A 274 5.90 -19.00 -2.56
C MET A 274 6.60 -19.45 -3.84
N SER A 275 7.78 -20.05 -3.72
CA SER A 275 8.53 -20.66 -4.84
C SER A 275 8.94 -22.06 -4.44
N SER A 276 10.00 -22.18 -3.64
CA SER A 276 10.46 -23.42 -3.05
C SER A 276 10.98 -23.13 -1.64
N PRO A 277 10.87 -24.08 -0.69
CA PRO A 277 11.50 -23.92 0.60
C PRO A 277 13.01 -23.79 0.48
N THR A 278 13.62 -22.92 1.27
CA THR A 278 15.07 -22.91 1.44
C THR A 278 15.47 -24.06 2.36
N VAL A 279 16.38 -24.92 1.90
CA VAL A 279 16.87 -26.07 2.68
C VAL A 279 18.37 -25.94 2.90
N THR A 280 18.80 -26.00 4.16
CA THR A 280 20.22 -25.92 4.55
C THR A 280 20.57 -27.06 5.49
N ALA A 281 21.61 -27.84 5.16
CA ALA A 281 22.09 -28.90 6.03
C ALA A 281 22.69 -28.32 7.32
N LEU A 282 22.30 -28.85 8.47
CA LEU A 282 22.85 -28.47 9.77
C LEU A 282 24.13 -29.26 10.05
N ALA A 283 25.18 -28.54 10.49
CA ALA A 283 26.46 -29.15 10.76
C ALA A 283 26.38 -30.26 11.83
N ASN A 284 26.93 -31.43 11.52
CA ASN A 284 27.13 -32.57 12.43
C ASN A 284 25.84 -33.15 13.07
N THR A 285 24.66 -32.95 12.47
CA THR A 285 23.39 -33.40 13.08
C THR A 285 22.59 -34.38 12.23
N GLY A 286 22.87 -34.54 10.94
CA GLY A 286 22.02 -35.28 10.00
C GLY A 286 20.65 -34.65 9.76
N MET A 287 20.48 -33.38 10.16
CA MET A 287 19.26 -32.63 10.03
C MET A 287 19.39 -31.48 8.99
N ASN A 288 18.27 -31.05 8.47
CA ASN A 288 18.16 -29.89 7.60
C ASN A 288 17.32 -28.80 8.28
N ALA A 289 17.74 -27.54 8.17
CA ALA A 289 16.90 -26.39 8.43
C ALA A 289 16.10 -26.09 7.17
N VAL A 290 14.79 -25.87 7.33
CA VAL A 290 13.86 -25.51 6.25
C VAL A 290 13.23 -24.17 6.58
N GLU A 291 13.27 -23.27 5.63
CA GLU A 291 12.67 -21.93 5.74
C GLU A 291 11.72 -21.69 4.57
N THR A 292 10.52 -21.18 4.87
CA THR A 292 9.54 -20.86 3.83
C THR A 292 8.53 -19.83 4.31
N VAL A 293 8.00 -19.05 3.38
CA VAL A 293 6.90 -18.10 3.63
C VAL A 293 5.57 -18.83 3.44
N VAL A 294 4.69 -18.73 4.42
CA VAL A 294 3.38 -19.37 4.41
C VAL A 294 2.26 -18.41 4.82
N PRO A 295 1.01 -18.62 4.34
CA PRO A 295 -0.13 -17.86 4.81
C PRO A 295 -0.40 -18.09 6.30
N LYS A 296 -0.47 -17.03 7.09
CA LYS A 296 -0.71 -17.10 8.54
C LYS A 296 -2.01 -17.81 8.91
N ARG A 297 -3.06 -17.67 8.10
CA ARG A 297 -4.39 -18.26 8.35
C ARG A 297 -4.38 -19.79 8.45
N GLY A 298 -3.36 -20.47 7.90
CA GLY A 298 -3.24 -21.93 7.94
C GLY A 298 -2.22 -22.45 8.96
N VAL A 299 -1.45 -21.59 9.61
CA VAL A 299 -0.29 -21.98 10.43
C VAL A 299 -0.68 -22.80 11.65
N ASN A 300 -1.79 -22.47 12.31
CA ASN A 300 -2.24 -23.19 13.51
C ASN A 300 -2.63 -24.66 13.24
N THR A 301 -3.00 -25.02 12.01
CA THR A 301 -3.24 -26.41 11.59
C THR A 301 -1.99 -27.04 10.99
N LEU A 302 -1.14 -26.23 10.37
CA LEU A 302 0.09 -26.68 9.71
C LEU A 302 1.16 -27.11 10.73
N ILE A 303 1.41 -26.32 11.80
CA ILE A 303 2.43 -26.62 12.82
C ILE A 303 2.22 -28.00 13.47
N PRO A 304 1.03 -28.40 13.97
CA PRO A 304 0.83 -29.73 14.52
C PRO A 304 1.08 -30.85 13.51
N ALA A 305 0.68 -30.65 12.25
CA ALA A 305 0.89 -31.62 11.19
C ALA A 305 2.37 -31.80 10.85
N LEU A 306 3.13 -30.69 10.74
CA LEU A 306 4.59 -30.72 10.55
C LEU A 306 5.30 -31.42 11.70
N LYS A 307 4.89 -31.17 12.95
CA LYS A 307 5.42 -31.84 14.13
C LYS A 307 5.16 -33.36 14.08
N ALA A 308 3.96 -33.78 13.68
CA ALA A 308 3.63 -35.20 13.52
C ALA A 308 4.45 -35.87 12.40
N ALA A 309 4.81 -35.13 11.35
CA ALA A 309 5.70 -35.58 10.27
C ALA A 309 7.20 -35.58 10.64
N GLY A 310 7.55 -35.20 11.88
CA GLY A 310 8.92 -35.28 12.38
C GLY A 310 9.68 -33.95 12.40
N ALA A 311 9.03 -32.85 12.02
CA ALA A 311 9.62 -31.53 12.16
C ALA A 311 9.83 -31.13 13.63
N ARG A 312 10.92 -30.43 13.91
CA ARG A 312 11.31 -29.95 15.25
C ARG A 312 11.68 -28.47 15.19
N ASP A 313 11.75 -27.83 16.36
CA ASP A 313 12.20 -26.44 16.52
C ASP A 313 11.46 -25.50 15.57
N ILE A 314 10.14 -25.66 15.48
CA ILE A 314 9.29 -24.91 14.56
C ILE A 314 9.09 -23.49 15.10
N LEU A 315 9.53 -22.50 14.33
CA LEU A 315 9.41 -21.06 14.63
C LEU A 315 8.49 -20.39 13.62
N GLU A 316 7.54 -19.61 14.12
CA GLU A 316 6.73 -18.67 13.34
C GLU A 316 7.31 -17.26 13.54
N ILE A 317 7.75 -16.61 12.46
CA ILE A 317 8.41 -15.32 12.50
C ILE A 317 7.60 -14.33 11.67
N PRO A 318 7.18 -13.19 12.24
CA PRO A 318 6.52 -12.12 11.48
C PRO A 318 7.44 -11.57 10.38
N ILE A 319 6.86 -11.23 9.24
CA ILE A 319 7.56 -10.61 8.11
C ILE A 319 7.08 -9.18 7.98
N SER A 320 7.99 -8.22 7.92
CA SER A 320 7.66 -6.80 7.71
C SER A 320 7.43 -6.48 6.24
N LYS A 321 8.26 -7.00 5.35
CA LYS A 321 8.20 -6.73 3.90
C LYS A 321 8.58 -7.98 3.10
N ILE A 322 7.93 -8.16 1.95
CA ILE A 322 8.31 -9.14 0.92
C ILE A 322 8.53 -8.36 -0.37
N VAL A 323 9.75 -8.34 -0.86
CA VAL A 323 10.14 -7.69 -2.12
C VAL A 323 10.57 -8.78 -3.10
N GLU A 324 9.96 -8.82 -4.28
CA GLU A 324 10.26 -9.75 -5.38
C GLU A 324 11.08 -9.05 -6.46
#